data_278fc94768c8a2d3d0a23afa38a5938d
#
_entry.id   278fc94768c8a2d3d0a23afa38a5938d
#
_cell.length_a   1.000
_cell.length_b   1.000
_cell.length_c   1.000
_cell.angle_alpha   90.00
_cell.angle_beta   90.00
_cell.angle_gamma   90.00
#
_symmetry.space_group_name_H-M   'P 1'
#
loop_
_entity.id
_entity.type
_entity.pdbx_description
1 polymer ?
#
loop_
_entity_poly.entity_id
_entity_poly.type
_entity_poly.pdbx_seq_one_letter_code
_entity_poly.pdbx_strand_id
1 'polypeptide(L)'
;NKDYLFDSEERLEIVRNALFKDLKMNKKKIILISFKSLTTNLCKKYKSNIILRGLRAVSDFEYEFQLAGMNKKLSEEIETIFLMSDIENQIISSKFVKEIWKFNGKIDNFLTKSATKILKSKLK
;
A
#
# COMPACT_ATOMS: atom_id res chain seq x y z
N ASN A 1 9.96 -0.72 -17.24
CA ASN A 1 8.86 -1.63 -16.86
C ASN A 1 9.25 -2.32 -15.55
N LYS A 2 8.56 -2.00 -14.45
CA LYS A 2 8.64 -2.84 -13.25
C LYS A 2 7.73 -4.04 -13.50
N ASP A 3 8.31 -5.23 -13.63
CA ASP A 3 7.56 -6.48 -13.65
C ASP A 3 6.91 -6.67 -12.27
N TYR A 4 5.65 -6.28 -12.18
CA TYR A 4 4.86 -6.50 -10.99
C TYR A 4 4.37 -7.95 -10.97
N LEU A 5 4.60 -8.64 -9.86
CA LEU A 5 4.10 -10.02 -9.66
C LEU A 5 2.57 -10.10 -9.75
N PHE A 6 1.90 -9.06 -9.29
CA PHE A 6 0.43 -8.94 -9.31
C PHE A 6 0.00 -7.78 -10.18
N ASP A 7 -1.01 -7.98 -11.01
CA ASP A 7 -1.69 -6.90 -11.74
C ASP A 7 -2.56 -6.02 -10.80
N SER A 8 -3.25 -5.04 -11.37
CA SER A 8 -4.06 -4.10 -10.58
C SER A 8 -5.27 -4.76 -9.92
N GLU A 9 -5.90 -5.70 -10.60
CA GLU A 9 -7.08 -6.40 -10.08
C GLU A 9 -6.68 -7.35 -8.96
N GLU A 10 -5.63 -8.13 -9.15
CA GLU A 10 -5.07 -9.02 -8.14
C GLU A 10 -4.67 -8.25 -6.87
N ARG A 11 -4.02 -7.09 -7.03
CA ARG A 11 -3.65 -6.23 -5.89
C ARG A 11 -4.88 -5.70 -5.16
N LEU A 12 -5.90 -5.29 -5.90
CA LEU A 12 -7.15 -4.82 -5.31
C LEU A 12 -7.85 -5.94 -4.53
N GLU A 13 -7.84 -7.16 -5.07
CA GLU A 13 -8.39 -8.34 -4.39
C GLU A 13 -7.63 -8.68 -3.10
N ILE A 14 -6.28 -8.66 -3.15
CA ILE A 14 -5.42 -8.87 -1.97
C ILE A 14 -5.80 -7.88 -0.87
N VAL A 15 -5.84 -6.59 -1.19
CA VAL A 15 -6.17 -5.53 -0.22
C VAL A 15 -7.59 -5.68 0.31
N ARG A 16 -8.57 -5.99 -0.57
CA ARG A 16 -9.96 -6.23 -0.17
C ARG A 16 -10.09 -7.37 0.83
N ASN A 17 -9.43 -8.49 0.56
CA ASN A 17 -9.47 -9.65 1.44
C ASN A 17 -8.74 -9.37 2.76
N ALA A 18 -7.59 -8.72 2.73
CA ALA A 18 -6.85 -8.33 3.93
C ALA A 18 -7.71 -7.43 4.83
N LEU A 19 -8.28 -6.35 4.29
CA LEU A 19 -9.06 -5.39 5.08
C LEU A 19 -10.37 -5.98 5.61
N PHE A 20 -11.13 -6.68 4.76
CA PHE A 20 -12.51 -7.03 5.10
C PHE A 20 -12.70 -8.46 5.59
N LYS A 21 -11.80 -9.39 5.26
CA LYS A 21 -11.85 -10.77 5.77
C LYS A 21 -10.90 -10.97 6.96
N ASP A 22 -9.64 -10.57 6.81
CA ASP A 22 -8.62 -10.83 7.84
C ASP A 22 -8.71 -9.82 8.99
N LEU A 23 -8.75 -8.51 8.68
CA LEU A 23 -8.82 -7.42 9.67
C LEU A 23 -10.24 -7.01 10.07
N LYS A 24 -11.28 -7.56 9.41
CA LYS A 24 -12.69 -7.33 9.70
C LYS A 24 -13.08 -5.84 9.76
N MET A 25 -12.44 -5.00 8.96
CA MET A 25 -12.74 -3.58 8.90
C MET A 25 -14.14 -3.31 8.31
N ASN A 26 -14.73 -2.19 8.71
CA ASN A 26 -16.08 -1.83 8.24
C ASN A 26 -16.06 -1.38 6.77
N LYS A 27 -16.68 -2.19 5.90
CA LYS A 27 -16.79 -1.93 4.46
C LYS A 27 -17.49 -0.61 4.11
N LYS A 28 -18.39 -0.12 4.96
CA LYS A 28 -19.12 1.14 4.73
C LYS A 28 -18.24 2.38 4.89
N LYS A 29 -17.09 2.25 5.56
CA LYS A 29 -16.16 3.37 5.84
C LYS A 29 -14.96 3.41 4.90
N ILE A 30 -14.79 2.41 4.02
CA ILE A 30 -13.59 2.25 3.20
C ILE A 30 -14.00 2.01 1.75
N ILE A 31 -13.48 2.83 0.86
CA ILE A 31 -13.61 2.65 -0.59
C ILE A 31 -12.26 2.19 -1.13
N LEU A 32 -12.22 1.04 -1.80
CA LEU A 32 -11.02 0.54 -2.47
C LEU A 32 -11.08 0.89 -3.95
N ILE A 33 -10.03 1.56 -4.43
CA ILE A 33 -9.98 2.06 -5.80
C ILE A 33 -8.61 1.78 -6.41
N SER A 34 -8.60 1.29 -7.64
CA SER A 34 -7.44 1.37 -8.52
C SER A 34 -7.59 2.60 -9.41
N PHE A 35 -6.53 3.41 -9.56
CA PHE A 35 -6.58 4.61 -10.39
C PHE A 35 -5.27 4.81 -11.17
N LYS A 36 -5.37 5.51 -12.30
CA LYS A 36 -4.26 5.84 -13.21
C LYS A 36 -4.17 7.34 -13.47
N SER A 37 -4.44 8.15 -12.46
CA SER A 37 -4.38 9.61 -12.53
C SER A 37 -3.47 10.18 -11.45
N LEU A 38 -3.32 11.51 -11.42
CA LEU A 38 -2.68 12.17 -10.30
C LEU A 38 -3.49 11.95 -9.02
N THR A 39 -2.79 11.79 -7.89
CA THR A 39 -3.44 11.63 -6.57
C THR A 39 -4.31 12.84 -6.23
N THR A 40 -3.86 14.04 -6.60
CA THR A 40 -4.65 15.27 -6.42
C THR A 40 -5.97 15.26 -7.17
N ASN A 41 -6.02 14.69 -8.37
CA ASN A 41 -7.27 14.53 -9.13
C ASN A 41 -8.23 13.56 -8.43
N LEU A 42 -7.68 12.48 -7.86
CA LEU A 42 -8.46 11.54 -7.06
C LEU A 42 -9.04 12.23 -5.80
N CYS A 43 -8.22 13.01 -5.09
CA CYS A 43 -8.64 13.79 -3.94
C CYS A 43 -9.81 14.73 -4.29
N LYS A 44 -9.69 15.48 -5.38
CA LYS A 44 -10.78 16.36 -5.87
C LYS A 44 -12.06 15.59 -6.19
N LYS A 45 -11.94 14.44 -6.87
CA LYS A 45 -13.09 13.57 -7.20
C LYS A 45 -13.85 13.12 -5.95
N TYR A 46 -13.14 12.78 -4.89
CA TYR A 46 -13.73 12.29 -3.63
C TYR A 46 -13.89 13.38 -2.57
N LYS A 47 -13.66 14.65 -2.92
CA LYS A 47 -13.75 15.81 -2.01
C LYS A 47 -12.90 15.61 -0.74
N SER A 48 -11.72 15.04 -0.90
CA SER A 48 -10.73 14.86 0.17
C SER A 48 -9.64 15.92 0.05
N ASN A 49 -9.31 16.57 1.13
CA ASN A 49 -8.18 17.51 1.24
C ASN A 49 -7.00 16.94 2.02
N ILE A 50 -7.06 15.66 2.39
CA ILE A 50 -6.01 14.98 3.13
C ILE A 50 -5.52 13.75 2.37
N ILE A 51 -4.20 13.61 2.25
CA ILE A 51 -3.51 12.40 1.82
C ILE A 51 -2.78 11.84 3.03
N LEU A 52 -3.06 10.59 3.39
CA LEU A 52 -2.35 9.89 4.45
C LEU A 52 -1.27 8.98 3.85
N ARG A 53 -0.04 9.08 4.33
CA ARG A 53 1.10 8.27 3.89
C ARG A 53 1.81 7.60 5.05
N GLY A 54 2.17 6.34 4.89
CA GLY A 54 2.98 5.60 5.85
C GLY A 54 4.47 5.74 5.56
N LEU A 55 5.28 5.96 6.59
CA LEU A 55 6.74 5.97 6.50
C LEU A 55 7.31 4.78 7.27
N ARG A 56 8.24 4.05 6.65
CA ARG A 56 8.91 2.90 7.26
C ARG A 56 10.36 3.19 7.60
N ALA A 57 11.06 3.92 6.74
CA ALA A 57 12.48 4.21 6.88
C ALA A 57 12.81 5.60 6.38
N VAL A 58 14.01 6.08 6.74
CA VAL A 58 14.52 7.40 6.31
C VAL A 58 14.56 7.52 4.78
N SER A 59 14.92 6.45 4.08
CA SER A 59 14.92 6.41 2.61
C SER A 59 13.54 6.60 1.98
N ASP A 60 12.47 6.17 2.65
CA ASP A 60 11.11 6.43 2.20
C ASP A 60 10.75 7.92 2.36
N PHE A 61 11.29 8.58 3.39
CA PHE A 61 10.97 9.96 3.72
C PHE A 61 11.33 10.95 2.61
N GLU A 62 12.51 10.86 2.02
CA GLU A 62 12.92 11.79 0.95
C GLU A 62 11.96 11.76 -0.23
N TYR A 63 11.62 10.57 -0.71
CA TYR A 63 10.68 10.41 -1.80
C TYR A 63 9.29 10.92 -1.45
N GLU A 64 8.77 10.54 -0.28
CA GLU A 64 7.44 10.92 0.18
C GLU A 64 7.34 12.42 0.45
N PHE A 65 8.40 13.04 0.97
CA PHE A 65 8.48 14.49 1.17
C PHE A 65 8.43 15.26 -0.16
N GLN A 66 9.21 14.83 -1.15
CA GLN A 66 9.17 15.42 -2.48
C GLN A 66 7.79 15.28 -3.12
N LEU A 67 7.17 14.09 -2.99
CA LEU A 67 5.83 13.84 -3.51
C LEU A 67 4.77 14.72 -2.83
N ALA A 68 4.86 14.90 -1.52
CA ALA A 68 3.97 15.79 -0.77
C ALA A 68 4.10 17.25 -1.24
N GLY A 69 5.33 17.73 -1.43
CA GLY A 69 5.60 19.07 -1.96
C GLY A 69 5.03 19.27 -3.37
N MET A 70 5.17 18.26 -4.24
CA MET A 70 4.58 18.29 -5.58
C MET A 70 3.05 18.31 -5.54
N ASN A 71 2.44 17.47 -4.71
CA ASN A 71 0.98 17.46 -4.54
C ASN A 71 0.45 18.78 -4.01
N LYS A 72 1.15 19.40 -3.04
CA LYS A 72 0.79 20.72 -2.50
C LYS A 72 0.86 21.79 -3.57
N LYS A 73 1.88 21.75 -4.44
CA LYS A 73 2.03 22.71 -5.54
C LYS A 73 0.98 22.53 -6.64
N LEU A 74 0.50 21.30 -6.86
CA LEU A 74 -0.58 21.01 -7.80
C LEU A 74 -1.98 21.37 -7.25
N SER A 75 -2.15 21.37 -5.93
CA SER A 75 -3.41 21.69 -5.26
C SER A 75 -3.14 22.15 -3.83
N GLU A 76 -3.19 23.47 -3.62
CA GLU A 76 -2.83 24.12 -2.35
C GLU A 76 -3.72 23.69 -1.17
N GLU A 77 -4.93 23.26 -1.44
CA GLU A 77 -5.91 22.79 -0.44
C GLU A 77 -5.65 21.38 0.09
N ILE A 78 -4.74 20.61 -0.57
CA ILE A 78 -4.45 19.23 -0.18
C ILE A 78 -3.23 19.19 0.74
N GLU A 79 -3.43 18.59 1.92
CA GLU A 79 -2.37 18.33 2.89
C GLU A 79 -1.96 16.86 2.91
N THR A 80 -0.68 16.60 3.11
CA THR A 80 -0.15 15.25 3.29
C THR A 80 0.25 15.04 4.74
N ILE A 81 -0.32 14.02 5.38
CA ILE A 81 -0.02 13.61 6.75
C ILE A 81 0.80 12.34 6.71
N PHE A 82 1.92 12.31 7.43
CA PHE A 82 2.78 11.16 7.54
C PHE A 82 2.56 10.43 8.87
N LEU A 83 2.38 9.11 8.79
CA LEU A 83 2.39 8.24 9.96
C LEU A 83 3.61 7.33 9.91
N MET A 84 4.33 7.25 11.02
CA MET A 84 5.41 6.28 11.17
C MET A 84 4.82 4.89 11.41
N SER A 85 5.38 3.89 10.73
CA SER A 85 5.02 2.50 11.01
C SER A 85 5.66 2.03 12.32
N ASP A 86 5.03 1.06 12.96
CA ASP A 86 5.63 0.37 14.11
C ASP A 86 6.98 -0.24 13.74
N ILE A 87 7.91 -0.29 14.70
CA ILE A 87 9.29 -0.77 14.51
C ILE A 87 9.30 -2.17 13.86
N GLU A 88 8.43 -3.07 14.32
CA GLU A 88 8.33 -4.43 13.81
C GLU A 88 7.92 -4.49 12.33
N ASN A 89 7.17 -3.50 11.85
CA ASN A 89 6.70 -3.43 10.47
C ASN A 89 7.65 -2.68 9.53
N GLN A 90 8.63 -1.95 10.08
CA GLN A 90 9.57 -1.15 9.27
C GLN A 90 10.45 -2.01 8.36
N ILE A 91 10.80 -3.21 8.79
CA ILE A 91 11.65 -4.14 8.02
C ILE A 91 10.87 -4.88 6.91
N ILE A 92 9.53 -4.86 6.94
CA ILE A 92 8.71 -5.61 5.99
C ILE A 92 8.65 -4.88 4.65
N SER A 93 9.15 -5.52 3.61
CA SER A 93 9.01 -5.04 2.24
C SER A 93 8.56 -6.14 1.29
N SER A 94 7.86 -5.78 0.22
CA SER A 94 7.43 -6.74 -0.80
C SER A 94 8.61 -7.44 -1.50
N LYS A 95 9.76 -6.79 -1.57
CA LYS A 95 10.99 -7.37 -2.11
C LYS A 95 11.48 -8.51 -1.22
N PHE A 96 11.67 -8.25 0.07
CA PHE A 96 12.16 -9.25 1.01
C PHE A 96 11.17 -10.40 1.21
N VAL A 97 9.87 -10.14 1.28
CA VAL A 97 8.87 -11.21 1.38
C VAL A 97 8.93 -12.15 0.18
N LYS A 98 9.05 -11.62 -1.05
CA LYS A 98 9.19 -12.44 -2.26
C LYS A 98 10.51 -13.24 -2.27
N GLU A 99 11.59 -12.63 -1.81
CA GLU A 99 12.90 -13.29 -1.71
C GLU A 99 12.89 -14.43 -0.70
N ILE A 100 12.34 -14.20 0.51
CA ILE A 100 12.16 -15.24 1.52
C ILE A 100 11.37 -16.43 0.95
N TRP A 101 10.26 -16.14 0.26
CA TRP A 101 9.43 -17.17 -0.37
C TRP A 101 10.20 -17.96 -1.45
N LYS A 102 10.97 -17.27 -2.29
CA LYS A 102 11.80 -17.90 -3.34
C LYS A 102 12.80 -18.92 -2.78
N PHE A 103 13.30 -18.69 -1.58
CA PHE A 103 14.19 -19.59 -0.86
C PHE A 103 13.46 -20.52 0.12
N ASN A 104 12.17 -20.78 -0.09
CA ASN A 104 11.32 -21.65 0.73
C ASN A 104 11.21 -21.23 2.22
N GLY A 105 11.45 -19.96 2.53
CA GLY A 105 11.26 -19.40 3.87
C GLY A 105 9.78 -19.22 4.23
N LYS A 106 9.49 -19.18 5.53
CA LYS A 106 8.12 -18.94 6.04
C LYS A 106 7.76 -17.46 5.95
N ILE A 107 6.68 -17.14 5.25
CA ILE A 107 6.20 -15.75 5.05
C ILE A 107 4.93 -15.41 5.85
N ASP A 108 4.40 -16.36 6.60
CA ASP A 108 3.11 -16.22 7.28
C ASP A 108 3.11 -15.12 8.36
N ASN A 109 4.28 -14.79 8.92
CA ASN A 109 4.46 -13.72 9.91
C ASN A 109 4.54 -12.31 9.31
N PHE A 110 4.68 -12.19 7.99
CA PHE A 110 4.86 -10.90 7.31
C PHE A 110 3.63 -10.47 6.53
N LEU A 111 2.65 -11.35 6.38
CA LEU A 111 1.49 -11.14 5.53
C LEU A 111 0.19 -11.55 6.24
N THR A 112 -0.92 -10.95 5.82
CA THR A 112 -2.24 -11.44 6.22
C THR A 112 -2.50 -12.82 5.63
N LYS A 113 -3.41 -13.59 6.24
CA LYS A 113 -3.74 -14.96 5.78
C LYS A 113 -4.16 -14.99 4.31
N SER A 114 -5.01 -14.06 3.90
CA SER A 114 -5.46 -13.95 2.50
C SER A 114 -4.33 -13.61 1.54
N ALA A 115 -3.45 -12.68 1.90
CA ALA A 115 -2.30 -12.30 1.09
C ALA A 115 -1.30 -13.46 0.94
N THR A 116 -1.02 -14.18 2.03
CA THR A 116 -0.17 -15.38 2.01
C THR A 116 -0.72 -16.43 1.05
N LYS A 117 -2.03 -16.71 1.09
CA LYS A 117 -2.66 -17.70 0.21
C LYS A 117 -2.52 -17.32 -1.27
N ILE A 118 -2.77 -16.07 -1.61
CA ILE A 118 -2.69 -15.57 -3.00
C ILE A 118 -1.23 -15.61 -3.48
N LEU A 119 -0.26 -15.19 -2.65
CA LEU A 119 1.15 -15.24 -3.01
C LEU A 119 1.62 -16.67 -3.26
N LYS A 120 1.27 -17.61 -2.37
CA LYS A 120 1.60 -19.03 -2.51
C LYS A 120 1.01 -19.66 -3.77
N SER A 121 -0.17 -19.24 -4.22
CA SER A 121 -0.79 -19.75 -5.44
C SER A 121 -0.15 -19.18 -6.72
N LYS A 122 0.36 -17.96 -6.69
CA LYS A 122 0.94 -17.28 -7.87
C LYS A 122 2.40 -17.71 -8.16
N LEU A 123 3.14 -18.10 -7.13
CA LEU A 123 4.56 -18.43 -7.23
C LEU A 123 4.83 -19.96 -7.18
N LYS A 124 3.81 -20.77 -7.42
CA LYS A 124 3.96 -22.22 -7.67
C LYS A 124 4.45 -22.47 -9.13
#